data_2f0da9347f241b3ebe4e56483ca056ce
#
_entry.id   2f0da9347f241b3ebe4e56483ca056ce
#
_cell.length_a   1.000
_cell.length_b   1.000
_cell.length_c   1.000
_cell.angle_alpha   90.00
_cell.angle_beta   90.00
_cell.angle_gamma   90.00
#
_symmetry.space_group_name_H-M   'P 1'
#
loop_
_entity.id
_entity.type
_entity.pdbx_description
1 polymer ?
#
loop_
_entity_poly.entity_id
_entity_poly.type
_entity_poly.pdbx_seq_one_letter_code
_entity_poly.pdbx_strand_id
1 'polypeptide(L)'
;MNSRDATDSIRDWLNSERLEAREVSDNQALLHLHVKYPPTKQGHVFNVVIPKNRNLVLIYTVTRVDEGQQNQMTDHSQNASDEWEGWLHETRIHLTQADLDWVLHVGKKTNDTPGPLQAFNLSRPIWFDGLTQNEFMHTMRHLWLTKLALIHKIKFCYGPGIGKPGPVDDWISKKAQGQSENRPEIQEEASTIDTDETGGFGRDFDPADWA
;
A
#
# COMPACT_ATOMS: atom_id res chain seq x y z
N MET A 1 -12.30 -2.84 24.50
CA MET A 1 -11.90 -4.12 23.84
C MET A 1 -10.49 -4.45 24.28
N ASN A 2 -10.15 -5.68 24.61
CA ASN A 2 -8.77 -6.10 24.85
C ASN A 2 -8.15 -6.71 23.58
N SER A 3 -6.85 -6.97 23.59
CA SER A 3 -6.12 -7.44 22.39
C SER A 3 -6.61 -8.81 21.88
N ARG A 4 -7.06 -9.70 22.77
CA ARG A 4 -7.58 -11.01 22.40
C ARG A 4 -8.93 -10.87 21.72
N ASP A 5 -9.84 -10.08 22.31
CA ASP A 5 -11.14 -9.80 21.70
C ASP A 5 -11.00 -9.15 20.32
N ALA A 6 -10.02 -8.23 20.18
CA ALA A 6 -9.73 -7.58 18.90
C ALA A 6 -9.25 -8.59 17.85
N THR A 7 -8.37 -9.53 18.23
CA THR A 7 -7.87 -10.58 17.34
C THR A 7 -9.01 -11.48 16.85
N ASP A 8 -9.85 -11.94 17.77
CA ASP A 8 -10.97 -12.83 17.43
C ASP A 8 -12.00 -12.11 16.54
N SER A 9 -12.35 -10.87 16.90
CA SER A 9 -13.27 -10.04 16.11
C SER A 9 -12.78 -9.81 14.68
N ILE A 10 -11.50 -9.47 14.50
CA ILE A 10 -10.93 -9.24 13.15
C ILE A 10 -11.04 -10.52 12.30
N ARG A 11 -10.72 -11.68 12.86
CA ARG A 11 -10.83 -12.97 12.14
C ARG A 11 -12.28 -13.26 11.74
N ASP A 12 -13.24 -13.00 12.64
CA ASP A 12 -14.65 -13.20 12.36
C ASP A 12 -15.16 -12.25 11.28
N TRP A 13 -14.75 -10.96 11.31
CA TRP A 13 -15.12 -9.99 10.27
C TRP A 13 -14.55 -10.36 8.91
N LEU A 14 -13.29 -10.74 8.83
CA LEU A 14 -12.66 -11.16 7.58
C LEU A 14 -13.35 -12.39 6.99
N ASN A 15 -13.74 -13.35 7.84
CA ASN A 15 -14.50 -14.53 7.42
C ASN A 15 -15.90 -14.17 6.92
N SER A 16 -16.61 -13.27 7.63
CA SER A 16 -17.96 -12.84 7.24
C SER A 16 -17.95 -12.11 5.89
N GLU A 17 -16.91 -11.32 5.64
CA GLU A 17 -16.72 -10.61 4.36
C GLU A 17 -16.05 -11.48 3.28
N ARG A 18 -15.81 -12.77 3.55
CA ARG A 18 -15.18 -13.74 2.64
C ARG A 18 -13.81 -13.27 2.12
N LEU A 19 -13.08 -12.52 2.93
CA LEU A 19 -11.75 -12.04 2.58
C LEU A 19 -10.71 -13.13 2.84
N GLU A 20 -9.84 -13.32 1.84
CA GLU A 20 -8.68 -14.20 1.99
C GLU A 20 -7.67 -13.57 2.95
N ALA A 21 -7.40 -14.24 4.07
CA ALA A 21 -6.43 -13.81 5.08
C ALA A 21 -5.42 -14.92 5.36
N ARG A 22 -4.14 -14.57 5.34
CA ARG A 22 -3.04 -15.48 5.65
C ARG A 22 -2.24 -14.96 6.84
N GLU A 23 -2.02 -15.80 7.84
CA GLU A 23 -1.22 -15.45 9.00
C GLU A 23 0.28 -15.42 8.66
N VAL A 24 0.96 -14.40 9.17
CA VAL A 24 2.40 -14.17 9.01
C VAL A 24 3.05 -14.27 10.39
N SER A 25 4.17 -15.00 10.46
CA SER A 25 4.95 -15.06 11.69
C SER A 25 5.66 -13.73 11.94
N ASP A 26 5.31 -13.06 13.04
CA ASP A 26 5.88 -11.77 13.44
C ASP A 26 6.11 -11.74 14.95
N ASN A 27 7.36 -11.68 15.36
CA ASN A 27 7.74 -11.69 16.77
C ASN A 27 7.36 -10.40 17.53
N GLN A 28 7.01 -9.32 16.82
CA GLN A 28 6.65 -8.03 17.42
C GLN A 28 5.13 -7.80 17.44
N ALA A 29 4.36 -8.66 16.80
CA ALA A 29 2.92 -8.57 16.72
C ALA A 29 2.21 -9.66 17.56
N LEU A 30 1.00 -9.36 18.01
CA LEU A 30 0.04 -10.33 18.55
C LEU A 30 -0.75 -10.98 17.41
N LEU A 31 -0.98 -10.23 16.36
CA LEU A 31 -1.62 -10.68 15.13
C LEU A 31 -0.91 -9.98 13.96
N HIS A 32 -0.56 -10.73 12.94
CA HIS A 32 -0.14 -10.20 11.65
C HIS A 32 -0.77 -11.03 10.54
N LEU A 33 -1.62 -10.39 9.74
CA LEU A 33 -2.31 -11.01 8.62
C LEU A 33 -1.98 -10.28 7.32
N HIS A 34 -1.75 -11.05 6.26
CA HIS A 34 -1.87 -10.60 4.87
C HIS A 34 -3.32 -10.80 4.43
N VAL A 35 -4.01 -9.73 4.12
CA VAL A 35 -5.42 -9.75 3.69
C VAL A 35 -5.51 -9.27 2.26
N LYS A 36 -6.15 -10.05 1.38
CA LYS A 36 -6.41 -9.65 0.01
C LYS A 36 -7.72 -8.88 -0.08
N TYR A 37 -7.67 -7.63 -0.55
CA TYR A 37 -8.84 -6.78 -0.71
C TYR A 37 -8.80 -5.99 -2.04
N PRO A 38 -9.91 -5.85 -2.77
CA PRO A 38 -11.18 -6.55 -2.58
C PRO A 38 -11.08 -8.06 -2.85
N PRO A 39 -12.11 -8.87 -2.54
CA PRO A 39 -12.09 -10.33 -2.74
C PRO A 39 -12.23 -10.71 -4.23
N THR A 40 -11.40 -10.15 -5.08
CA THR A 40 -11.36 -10.37 -6.52
C THR A 40 -10.00 -10.89 -6.96
N LYS A 41 -9.88 -11.37 -8.20
CA LYS A 41 -8.58 -11.79 -8.74
C LYS A 41 -7.54 -10.66 -8.71
N GLN A 42 -7.98 -9.41 -8.85
CA GLN A 42 -7.16 -8.19 -8.88
C GLN A 42 -7.01 -7.53 -7.49
N GLY A 43 -7.43 -8.22 -6.41
CA GLY A 43 -7.30 -7.68 -5.05
C GLY A 43 -5.83 -7.49 -4.66
N HIS A 44 -5.56 -6.43 -3.93
CA HIS A 44 -4.23 -6.09 -3.40
C HIS A 44 -4.04 -6.66 -1.99
N VAL A 45 -2.80 -6.97 -1.64
CA VAL A 45 -2.46 -7.42 -0.29
C VAL A 45 -2.31 -6.22 0.65
N PHE A 46 -2.96 -6.32 1.81
CA PHE A 46 -2.85 -5.40 2.94
C PHE A 46 -2.34 -6.15 4.16
N ASN A 47 -1.54 -5.48 4.96
CA ASN A 47 -1.09 -5.97 6.25
C ASN A 47 -2.03 -5.48 7.33
N VAL A 48 -2.55 -6.38 8.15
CA VAL A 48 -3.36 -6.10 9.34
C VAL A 48 -2.58 -6.56 10.55
N VAL A 49 -2.14 -5.62 11.39
CA VAL A 49 -1.20 -5.90 12.48
C VAL A 49 -1.73 -5.38 13.80
N ILE A 50 -1.70 -6.21 14.85
CA ILE A 50 -1.86 -5.78 16.24
C ILE A 50 -0.47 -5.85 16.89
N PRO A 51 0.21 -4.72 17.14
CA PRO A 51 1.51 -4.70 17.82
C PRO A 51 1.38 -5.14 19.29
N LYS A 52 2.38 -5.85 19.84
CA LYS A 52 2.33 -6.37 21.22
C LYS A 52 2.14 -5.29 22.29
N ASN A 53 2.65 -4.10 22.06
CA ASN A 53 2.74 -3.05 23.09
C ASN A 53 1.79 -1.87 22.83
N ARG A 54 0.78 -2.03 21.96
CA ARG A 54 -0.14 -0.96 21.61
C ARG A 54 -1.57 -1.49 21.48
N ASN A 55 -2.53 -0.71 21.98
CA ASN A 55 -3.96 -1.03 21.92
C ASN A 55 -4.58 -0.49 20.64
N LEU A 56 -4.08 -0.94 19.50
CA LEU A 56 -4.57 -0.55 18.17
C LEU A 56 -4.36 -1.67 17.16
N VAL A 57 -5.09 -1.58 16.06
CA VAL A 57 -4.87 -2.32 14.83
C VAL A 57 -4.25 -1.35 13.82
N LEU A 58 -3.13 -1.71 13.23
CA LEU A 58 -2.55 -0.99 12.11
C LEU A 58 -2.88 -1.72 10.81
N ILE A 59 -3.53 -1.03 9.88
CA ILE A 59 -3.72 -1.53 8.51
C ILE A 59 -2.79 -0.75 7.61
N TYR A 60 -1.96 -1.44 6.83
CA TYR A 60 -1.03 -0.77 5.93
C TYR A 60 -0.80 -1.56 4.65
N THR A 61 -0.31 -0.88 3.63
CA THR A 61 0.14 -1.46 2.37
C THR A 61 1.43 -0.78 1.92
N VAL A 62 2.28 -1.57 1.27
CA VAL A 62 3.52 -1.10 0.65
C VAL A 62 3.40 -1.37 -0.85
N THR A 63 3.76 -0.41 -1.67
CA THR A 63 3.72 -0.55 -3.13
C THR A 63 5.06 -0.09 -3.69
N ARG A 64 5.73 -0.95 -4.43
CA ARG A 64 6.91 -0.58 -5.22
C ARG A 64 6.47 -0.06 -6.57
N VAL A 65 7.13 0.99 -7.02
CA VAL A 65 6.92 1.52 -8.37
C VAL A 65 7.69 0.66 -9.36
N ASP A 66 7.10 0.41 -10.51
CA ASP A 66 7.69 -0.36 -11.59
C ASP A 66 9.00 0.28 -12.10
N GLU A 67 9.98 -0.55 -12.47
CA GLU A 67 11.31 -0.09 -12.92
C GLU A 67 11.22 0.80 -14.17
N GLY A 68 10.36 0.46 -15.12
CA GLY A 68 10.14 1.29 -16.31
C GLY A 68 9.56 2.66 -15.97
N GLN A 69 8.64 2.73 -15.01
CA GLN A 69 8.08 3.99 -14.52
C GLN A 69 9.12 4.82 -13.75
N GLN A 70 9.97 4.18 -12.93
CA GLN A 70 11.07 4.87 -12.25
C GLN A 70 12.07 5.48 -13.24
N ASN A 71 12.37 4.79 -14.34
CA ASN A 71 13.24 5.32 -15.40
C ASN A 71 12.61 6.57 -16.05
N GLN A 72 11.32 6.54 -16.38
CA GLN A 72 10.63 7.72 -16.91
C GLN A 72 10.54 8.87 -15.90
N MET A 73 10.36 8.59 -14.62
CA MET A 73 10.41 9.61 -13.57
C MET A 73 11.83 10.21 -13.43
N THR A 74 12.87 9.39 -13.62
CA THR A 74 14.25 9.86 -13.62
C THR A 74 14.50 10.81 -14.79
N ASP A 75 14.06 10.46 -15.99
CA ASP A 75 14.16 11.32 -17.18
C ASP A 75 13.38 12.64 -16.97
N HIS A 76 12.18 12.56 -16.39
CA HIS A 76 11.36 13.73 -16.04
C HIS A 76 12.08 14.64 -15.04
N SER A 77 12.66 14.08 -13.97
CA SER A 77 13.39 14.84 -12.95
C SER A 77 14.64 15.55 -13.51
N GLN A 78 15.28 14.98 -14.53
CA GLN A 78 16.47 15.56 -15.16
C GLN A 78 16.15 16.62 -16.22
N ASN A 79 15.04 16.46 -16.93
CA ASN A 79 14.68 17.32 -18.06
C ASN A 79 13.70 18.44 -17.69
N ALA A 80 12.90 18.28 -16.62
CA ALA A 80 11.86 19.20 -16.19
C ALA A 80 11.72 19.15 -14.66
N SER A 81 12.78 19.55 -13.93
CA SER A 81 12.87 19.41 -12.47
C SER A 81 11.73 20.09 -11.73
N ASP A 82 11.31 21.29 -12.14
CA ASP A 82 10.24 22.05 -11.50
C ASP A 82 8.88 21.34 -11.64
N GLU A 83 8.61 20.76 -12.81
CA GLU A 83 7.38 19.99 -13.05
C GLU A 83 7.39 18.70 -12.24
N TRP A 84 8.54 18.03 -12.12
CA TRP A 84 8.71 16.85 -11.30
C TRP A 84 8.51 17.14 -9.81
N GLU A 85 9.08 18.22 -9.28
CA GLU A 85 8.88 18.65 -7.91
C GLU A 85 7.43 19.04 -7.65
N GLY A 86 6.79 19.71 -8.60
CA GLY A 86 5.36 20.01 -8.60
C GLY A 86 4.50 18.74 -8.49
N TRP A 87 4.79 17.72 -9.31
CA TRP A 87 4.11 16.43 -9.28
C TRP A 87 4.24 15.71 -7.92
N LEU A 88 5.45 15.73 -7.34
CA LEU A 88 5.70 15.17 -6.00
C LEU A 88 4.94 15.95 -4.92
N HIS A 89 4.92 17.29 -5.02
CA HIS A 89 4.21 18.14 -4.07
C HIS A 89 2.69 17.90 -4.11
N GLU A 90 2.10 17.89 -5.29
CA GLU A 90 0.68 17.55 -5.49
C GLU A 90 0.33 16.15 -4.97
N THR A 91 1.25 15.20 -5.17
CA THR A 91 1.07 13.82 -4.65
C THR A 91 1.04 13.81 -3.13
N ARG A 92 1.91 14.56 -2.46
CA ARG A 92 1.91 14.70 -0.99
C ARG A 92 0.62 15.35 -0.48
N ILE A 93 0.16 16.43 -1.14
CA ILE A 93 -1.10 17.10 -0.79
C ILE A 93 -2.27 16.13 -0.93
N HIS A 94 -2.34 15.40 -2.04
CA HIS A 94 -3.40 14.43 -2.29
C HIS A 94 -3.45 13.34 -1.20
N LEU A 95 -2.31 12.79 -0.81
CA LEU A 95 -2.22 11.77 0.25
C LEU A 95 -2.57 12.35 1.63
N THR A 96 -2.16 13.59 1.92
CA THR A 96 -2.53 14.27 3.16
C THR A 96 -4.04 14.52 3.25
N GLN A 97 -4.67 14.94 2.14
CA GLN A 97 -6.11 15.13 2.06
C GLN A 97 -6.91 13.83 2.19
N ALA A 98 -6.29 12.70 1.86
CA ALA A 98 -6.90 11.38 2.02
C ALA A 98 -6.96 10.91 3.50
N ASP A 99 -6.51 11.70 4.49
CA ASP A 99 -6.57 11.36 5.93
C ASP A 99 -5.94 9.99 6.24
N LEU A 100 -4.80 9.71 5.61
CA LEU A 100 -4.00 8.50 5.81
C LEU A 100 -2.57 8.88 6.20
N ASP A 101 -1.94 8.04 7.02
CA ASP A 101 -0.50 8.10 7.20
C ASP A 101 0.18 7.60 5.93
N TRP A 102 1.20 8.29 5.47
CA TRP A 102 1.91 7.92 4.25
C TRP A 102 3.42 8.14 4.33
N VAL A 103 4.15 7.35 3.56
CA VAL A 103 5.59 7.54 3.31
C VAL A 103 5.83 7.40 1.82
N LEU A 104 6.51 8.37 1.22
CA LEU A 104 7.03 8.28 -0.15
C LEU A 104 8.53 8.01 -0.09
N HIS A 105 8.96 6.89 -0.65
CA HIS A 105 10.37 6.55 -0.84
C HIS A 105 10.83 7.14 -2.17
N VAL A 106 11.48 8.29 -2.07
CA VAL A 106 12.00 9.02 -3.23
C VAL A 106 13.50 8.74 -3.33
N GLY A 107 13.98 8.44 -4.52
CA GLY A 107 15.38 8.16 -4.78
C GLY A 107 16.30 9.33 -4.43
N LYS A 108 17.60 9.06 -4.37
CA LYS A 108 18.62 10.05 -4.03
C LYS A 108 18.55 11.27 -4.94
N LYS A 109 18.80 12.44 -4.36
CA LYS A 109 18.88 13.70 -5.10
C LYS A 109 20.04 13.68 -6.09
N THR A 110 19.79 14.23 -7.27
CA THR A 110 20.82 14.55 -8.26
C THR A 110 20.71 16.03 -8.60
N ASN A 111 21.78 16.81 -8.41
CA ASN A 111 21.77 18.26 -8.61
C ASN A 111 20.63 18.98 -7.85
N ASP A 112 20.43 18.64 -6.58
CA ASP A 112 19.37 19.11 -5.69
C ASP A 112 17.92 18.68 -6.07
N THR A 113 17.70 18.08 -7.23
CA THR A 113 16.40 17.55 -7.64
C THR A 113 16.17 16.17 -7.03
N PRO A 114 15.00 15.90 -6.43
CA PRO A 114 14.64 14.58 -5.92
C PRO A 114 14.67 13.52 -7.03
N GLY A 115 15.17 12.32 -6.71
CA GLY A 115 15.13 11.18 -7.62
C GLY A 115 13.70 10.65 -7.87
N PRO A 116 13.55 9.53 -8.57
CA PRO A 116 12.23 8.95 -8.88
C PRO A 116 11.49 8.49 -7.62
N LEU A 117 10.18 8.45 -7.66
CA LEU A 117 9.38 7.76 -6.67
C LEU A 117 9.62 6.25 -6.81
N GLN A 118 10.18 5.62 -5.78
CA GLN A 118 10.60 4.21 -5.79
C GLN A 118 9.58 3.28 -5.15
N ALA A 119 8.94 3.75 -4.08
CA ALA A 119 7.87 3.05 -3.39
C ALA A 119 7.00 4.03 -2.60
N PHE A 120 5.83 3.59 -2.19
CA PHE A 120 5.00 4.31 -1.25
C PHE A 120 4.32 3.37 -0.26
N ASN A 121 4.16 3.85 0.97
CA ASN A 121 3.43 3.17 2.02
C ASN A 121 2.21 4.01 2.38
N LEU A 122 1.09 3.33 2.60
CA LEU A 122 -0.13 3.93 3.15
C LEU A 122 -0.52 3.14 4.38
N SER A 123 -0.92 3.85 5.44
CA SER A 123 -1.35 3.19 6.69
C SER A 123 -2.44 3.98 7.39
N ARG A 124 -3.20 3.29 8.23
CA ARG A 124 -4.15 3.90 9.16
C ARG A 124 -4.24 3.06 10.42
N PRO A 125 -4.02 3.65 11.61
CA PRO A 125 -4.27 3.00 12.88
C PRO A 125 -5.76 3.08 13.24
N ILE A 126 -6.28 2.03 13.88
CA ILE A 126 -7.60 2.01 14.50
C ILE A 126 -7.40 1.61 15.96
N TRP A 127 -7.67 2.53 16.88
CA TRP A 127 -7.56 2.25 18.32
C TRP A 127 -8.70 1.33 18.79
N PHE A 128 -8.45 0.52 19.80
CA PHE A 128 -9.41 -0.51 20.24
C PHE A 128 -10.74 0.04 20.77
N ASP A 129 -10.79 1.29 21.20
CA ASP A 129 -12.02 1.96 21.63
C ASP A 129 -12.92 2.36 20.43
N GLY A 130 -12.32 2.60 19.26
CA GLY A 130 -13.03 2.87 18.00
C GLY A 130 -13.12 1.66 17.06
N LEU A 131 -12.56 0.50 17.43
CA LEU A 131 -12.50 -0.67 16.55
C LEU A 131 -13.88 -1.35 16.45
N THR A 132 -14.49 -1.23 15.30
CA THR A 132 -15.74 -1.89 14.91
C THR A 132 -15.56 -2.53 13.53
N GLN A 133 -16.45 -3.47 13.15
CA GLN A 133 -16.44 -4.06 11.82
C GLN A 133 -16.53 -2.98 10.73
N ASN A 134 -17.45 -2.02 10.92
CA ASN A 134 -17.64 -0.92 9.97
C ASN A 134 -16.37 -0.08 9.80
N GLU A 135 -15.73 0.33 10.91
CA GLU A 135 -14.50 1.14 10.85
C GLU A 135 -13.35 0.35 10.20
N PHE A 136 -13.22 -0.93 10.54
CA PHE A 136 -12.22 -1.82 9.97
C PHE A 136 -12.38 -1.95 8.44
N MET A 137 -13.58 -2.28 7.98
CA MET A 137 -13.88 -2.46 6.55
C MET A 137 -13.81 -1.13 5.78
N HIS A 138 -14.26 -0.03 6.40
CA HIS A 138 -14.14 1.31 5.82
C HIS A 138 -12.67 1.69 5.62
N THR A 139 -11.82 1.43 6.61
CA THR A 139 -10.38 1.68 6.54
C THR A 139 -9.72 0.85 5.43
N MET A 140 -10.04 -0.45 5.32
CA MET A 140 -9.53 -1.31 4.25
C MET A 140 -9.90 -0.77 2.86
N ARG A 141 -11.18 -0.41 2.68
CA ARG A 141 -11.67 0.17 1.42
C ARG A 141 -11.01 1.50 1.10
N HIS A 142 -10.85 2.36 2.10
CA HIS A 142 -10.24 3.68 1.94
C HIS A 142 -8.78 3.57 1.51
N LEU A 143 -7.99 2.75 2.19
CA LEU A 143 -6.60 2.46 1.81
C LEU A 143 -6.52 1.91 0.38
N TRP A 144 -7.41 0.98 0.01
CA TRP A 144 -7.44 0.43 -1.35
C TRP A 144 -7.73 1.50 -2.40
N LEU A 145 -8.76 2.35 -2.19
CA LEU A 145 -9.11 3.40 -3.15
C LEU A 145 -8.00 4.43 -3.31
N THR A 146 -7.36 4.84 -2.20
CA THR A 146 -6.23 5.79 -2.25
C THR A 146 -5.02 5.19 -2.93
N LYS A 147 -4.69 3.92 -2.63
CA LYS A 147 -3.63 3.17 -3.33
C LYS A 147 -3.91 3.12 -4.83
N LEU A 148 -5.14 2.76 -5.21
CA LEU A 148 -5.56 2.67 -6.60
C LEU A 148 -5.46 4.01 -7.33
N ALA A 149 -5.92 5.10 -6.70
CA ALA A 149 -5.81 6.45 -7.25
C ALA A 149 -4.36 6.84 -7.56
N LEU A 150 -3.43 6.56 -6.62
CA LEU A 150 -2.02 6.85 -6.84
C LEU A 150 -1.41 5.99 -7.95
N ILE A 151 -1.74 4.69 -7.99
CA ILE A 151 -1.31 3.80 -9.08
C ILE A 151 -1.81 4.32 -10.44
N HIS A 152 -3.06 4.73 -10.54
CA HIS A 152 -3.62 5.30 -11.77
C HIS A 152 -2.92 6.63 -12.16
N LYS A 153 -2.66 7.51 -11.19
CA LYS A 153 -1.89 8.75 -11.44
C LYS A 153 -0.50 8.44 -12.01
N ILE A 154 0.21 7.46 -11.41
CA ILE A 154 1.54 7.02 -11.87
C ILE A 154 1.43 6.47 -13.30
N LYS A 155 0.49 5.57 -13.57
CA LYS A 155 0.30 4.97 -14.90
C LYS A 155 -0.08 5.99 -15.96
N PHE A 156 -0.92 6.95 -15.61
CA PHE A 156 -1.32 8.01 -16.52
C PHE A 156 -0.13 8.90 -16.94
N CYS A 157 0.75 9.25 -15.99
CA CYS A 157 1.89 10.13 -16.25
C CYS A 157 3.11 9.39 -16.83
N TYR A 158 3.32 8.12 -16.43
CA TYR A 158 4.55 7.36 -16.68
C TYR A 158 4.31 5.99 -17.32
N GLY A 159 3.14 5.80 -17.94
CA GLY A 159 2.80 4.58 -18.67
C GLY A 159 2.55 3.35 -17.79
N PRO A 160 2.22 2.22 -18.42
CA PRO A 160 1.81 0.99 -17.72
C PRO A 160 2.93 0.32 -16.92
N GLY A 161 4.21 0.63 -17.22
CA GLY A 161 5.36 -0.07 -16.68
C GLY A 161 5.74 -1.30 -17.50
N ILE A 162 6.76 -2.03 -17.02
CA ILE A 162 7.31 -3.24 -17.67
C ILE A 162 7.02 -4.53 -16.88
N GLY A 163 6.23 -4.45 -15.79
CA GLY A 163 5.89 -5.59 -14.94
C GLY A 163 7.00 -6.03 -13.99
N LYS A 164 8.00 -5.18 -13.75
CA LYS A 164 9.14 -5.48 -12.87
C LYS A 164 9.25 -4.42 -11.78
N PRO A 165 9.23 -4.81 -10.48
CA PRO A 165 9.38 -3.86 -9.38
C PRO A 165 10.77 -3.23 -9.43
N GLY A 166 10.81 -1.88 -9.40
CA GLY A 166 12.07 -1.14 -9.41
C GLY A 166 12.82 -1.20 -8.08
N PRO A 167 14.09 -0.76 -8.03
CA PRO A 167 14.87 -0.71 -6.81
C PRO A 167 14.34 0.31 -5.82
N VAL A 168 14.66 0.14 -4.53
CA VAL A 168 14.41 1.11 -3.46
C VAL A 168 15.71 1.31 -2.68
N ASP A 169 16.29 2.50 -2.77
CA ASP A 169 17.65 2.80 -2.25
C ASP A 169 17.79 2.49 -0.77
N ASP A 170 16.84 2.90 0.05
CA ASP A 170 16.87 2.69 1.50
C ASP A 170 16.84 1.20 1.88
N TRP A 171 16.17 0.36 1.08
CA TRP A 171 16.07 -1.07 1.34
C TRP A 171 17.34 -1.80 0.92
N ILE A 172 17.96 -1.37 -0.18
CA ILE A 172 19.24 -1.90 -0.66
C ILE A 172 20.33 -1.60 0.36
N SER A 173 20.40 -0.36 0.86
CA SER A 173 21.40 0.08 1.83
C SER A 173 21.31 -0.70 3.15
N LYS A 174 20.10 -0.96 3.67
CA LYS A 174 19.87 -1.77 4.87
C LYS A 174 20.28 -3.23 4.69
N LYS A 175 20.02 -3.81 3.53
CA LYS A 175 20.40 -5.19 3.21
C LYS A 175 21.93 -5.33 3.11
N ALA A 176 22.64 -4.34 2.57
CA ALA A 176 24.09 -4.33 2.46
C ALA A 176 24.81 -4.16 3.82
N GLN A 177 24.16 -3.49 4.81
CA GLN A 177 24.71 -3.27 6.15
C GLN A 177 24.51 -4.45 7.10
N GLY A 178 23.93 -5.56 6.65
CA GLY A 178 23.76 -6.78 7.46
C GLY A 178 22.81 -6.62 8.66
N GLN A 179 22.09 -5.51 8.75
CA GLN A 179 21.00 -5.36 9.70
C GLN A 179 19.82 -6.19 9.23
N SER A 180 19.91 -7.49 9.52
CA SER A 180 18.77 -8.39 9.54
C SER A 180 17.86 -7.99 10.71
N GLU A 181 17.21 -6.84 10.59
CA GLU A 181 15.96 -6.69 11.29
C GLU A 181 15.03 -7.73 10.69
N ASN A 182 14.46 -8.60 11.55
CA ASN A 182 13.38 -9.50 11.21
C ASN A 182 12.16 -8.71 10.72
N ARG A 183 12.28 -8.06 9.57
CA ARG A 183 11.12 -7.59 8.81
C ARG A 183 10.51 -8.83 8.18
N PRO A 184 9.22 -9.09 8.42
CA PRO A 184 8.51 -10.11 7.66
C PRO A 184 8.81 -9.85 6.18
N GLU A 185 9.13 -10.91 5.47
CA GLU A 185 9.31 -10.88 4.02
C GLU A 185 8.00 -10.33 3.44
N ILE A 186 7.98 -9.03 3.16
CA ILE A 186 6.86 -8.41 2.46
C ILE A 186 6.89 -9.08 1.09
N GLN A 187 5.90 -9.91 0.80
CA GLN A 187 5.69 -10.37 -0.57
C GLN A 187 5.36 -9.13 -1.39
N GLU A 188 6.40 -8.62 -2.02
CA GLU A 188 6.35 -7.47 -2.91
C GLU A 188 5.70 -7.94 -4.20
N GLU A 189 4.39 -7.96 -4.22
CA GLU A 189 3.67 -8.04 -5.48
C GLU A 189 3.92 -6.73 -6.22
N ALA A 190 4.71 -6.81 -7.28
CA ALA A 190 4.67 -5.77 -8.30
C ALA A 190 3.23 -5.74 -8.81
N SER A 191 2.45 -4.75 -8.39
CA SER A 191 1.07 -4.64 -8.83
C SER A 191 1.05 -4.17 -10.28
N THR A 192 1.27 -5.10 -11.22
CA THR A 192 0.82 -4.98 -12.58
C THR A 192 -0.70 -5.07 -12.56
N ILE A 193 -1.35 -3.93 -12.40
CA ILE A 193 -2.77 -3.84 -12.75
C ILE A 193 -2.79 -3.83 -14.27
N ASP A 194 -3.22 -4.94 -14.85
CA ASP A 194 -3.48 -5.00 -16.27
C ASP A 194 -4.70 -4.13 -16.55
N THR A 195 -4.47 -2.93 -17.09
CA THR A 195 -5.54 -1.96 -17.36
C THR A 195 -6.35 -2.32 -18.59
N ASP A 196 -5.89 -3.27 -19.40
CA ASP A 196 -6.60 -3.69 -20.60
C ASP A 196 -7.76 -4.64 -20.28
N GLU A 197 -7.75 -5.35 -19.13
CA GLU A 197 -8.88 -6.15 -18.66
C GLU A 197 -9.82 -5.39 -17.71
N THR A 198 -9.43 -4.25 -17.19
CA THR A 198 -10.33 -3.36 -16.43
C THR A 198 -11.16 -2.53 -17.40
N GLY A 199 -12.07 -3.17 -18.09
CA GLY A 199 -13.26 -2.49 -18.57
C GLY A 199 -13.84 -1.76 -17.35
N GLY A 200 -13.91 -0.41 -17.41
CA GLY A 200 -14.08 0.52 -16.31
C GLY A 200 -14.96 0.06 -15.16
N PHE A 201 -14.72 0.61 -14.00
CA PHE A 201 -15.51 0.43 -12.78
C PHE A 201 -17.01 0.30 -13.13
N GLY A 202 -17.52 -0.95 -13.17
CA GLY A 202 -18.92 -1.21 -13.48
C GLY A 202 -19.23 -2.37 -14.44
N ARG A 203 -18.26 -2.97 -15.13
CA ARG A 203 -18.57 -4.11 -16.02
C ARG A 203 -18.68 -5.46 -15.30
N ASP A 204 -17.98 -5.63 -14.17
CA ASP A 204 -18.02 -6.84 -13.34
C ASP A 204 -18.58 -6.56 -11.93
N PHE A 205 -19.24 -5.42 -11.74
CA PHE A 205 -19.93 -5.11 -10.50
C PHE A 205 -21.33 -5.69 -10.55
N ASP A 206 -21.51 -6.87 -9.99
CA ASP A 206 -22.84 -7.41 -9.71
C ASP A 206 -23.27 -6.95 -8.31
N PRO A 207 -24.30 -6.08 -8.18
CA PRO A 207 -24.82 -5.67 -6.88
C PRO A 207 -25.32 -6.84 -6.04
N ALA A 208 -25.64 -8.00 -6.66
CA ALA A 208 -26.09 -9.20 -5.97
C ALA A 208 -24.96 -9.91 -5.19
N ASP A 209 -23.68 -9.62 -5.53
CA ASP A 209 -22.53 -10.14 -4.77
C ASP A 209 -22.34 -9.44 -3.41
N TRP A 210 -23.14 -8.39 -3.12
CA TRP A 210 -23.07 -7.58 -1.89
C TRP A 210 -24.34 -7.65 -1.03
N ALA A 211 -25.30 -8.50 -1.40
CA ALA A 211 -26.55 -8.70 -0.66
C ALA A 211 -26.48 -9.90 0.31
#